data_0fdcf1298ba9bf882e091148acaa0f1a
#
_entry.id   0fdcf1298ba9bf882e091148acaa0f1a
#
_cell.length_a   1.000
_cell.length_b   1.000
_cell.length_c   1.000
_cell.angle_alpha   90.00
_cell.angle_beta   90.00
_cell.angle_gamma   90.00
#
_symmetry.space_group_name_H-M   'P 1'
#
loop_
_entity.id
_entity.type
_entity.pdbx_description
1 polymer ?
#
loop_
_entity_poly.entity_id
_entity_poly.type
_entity_poly.pdbx_seq_one_letter_code
_entity_poly.pdbx_strand_id
1 'polypeptide(L)'
;MKLFDLQILKSLPYRGRFRGGYMFKGGIFKFIFRIIKLLLIIFFVGSILLVLLYRFVNPPITFLMIERGFERKAAGKDWKIDKQWMDFDDISDPMKRAAVAAEDQTFLENHGFDFSAIEKAIKKNEHSKKLIGGSTITQQTAKNVFLWPGRSFVRKGFEAWFTLLIDIFWSKKRTMEVYLNVIETGDGIYGVEAASQAYFHKSASKLNNYQAASLAVIFPSPLKWSVVRPTRFLRHRRYLIMRNMRRLGPLEF
;
A
#
# COMPACT_ATOMS: atom_id res chain seq x y z
N MET A 1 -21.00 20.29 -91.52
CA MET A 1 -21.37 21.73 -91.42
C MET A 1 -21.35 22.12 -89.93
N LYS A 2 -20.42 23.03 -89.56
CA LYS A 2 -20.31 23.85 -88.34
C LYS A 2 -20.09 23.14 -87.00
N LEU A 3 -18.83 23.11 -86.62
CA LEU A 3 -18.16 23.62 -85.45
C LEU A 3 -19.06 24.47 -84.50
N PHE A 4 -19.28 24.03 -83.26
CA PHE A 4 -19.67 24.92 -82.19
C PHE A 4 -18.76 24.74 -80.98
N ASP A 5 -18.08 25.78 -80.78
CA ASP A 5 -17.29 26.30 -79.69
C ASP A 5 -17.09 25.50 -78.41
N LEU A 6 -15.87 25.12 -78.24
CA LEU A 6 -15.24 24.57 -77.03
C LEU A 6 -14.62 25.67 -76.16
N GLN A 7 -15.31 26.80 -75.95
CA GLN A 7 -14.70 27.96 -75.26
C GLN A 7 -15.42 28.40 -73.96
N ILE A 8 -16.45 27.70 -73.52
CA ILE A 8 -17.18 28.14 -72.29
C ILE A 8 -16.79 27.36 -70.99
N LEU A 9 -15.82 26.47 -71.04
CA LEU A 9 -15.39 25.70 -69.88
C LEU A 9 -14.12 26.18 -69.16
N LYS A 10 -13.65 27.44 -69.51
CA LYS A 10 -12.39 27.98 -68.90
C LYS A 10 -12.57 29.08 -67.87
N SER A 11 -13.73 29.30 -67.28
CA SER A 11 -13.91 30.36 -66.28
C SER A 11 -14.67 29.95 -65.03
N LEU A 12 -14.28 28.83 -64.42
CA LEU A 12 -14.66 28.58 -63.02
C LEU A 12 -13.39 28.72 -62.15
N PRO A 13 -13.34 29.68 -61.22
CA PRO A 13 -12.23 29.79 -60.30
C PRO A 13 -12.31 28.67 -59.26
N TYR A 14 -11.57 27.60 -59.48
CA TYR A 14 -11.33 26.56 -58.45
C TYR A 14 -10.38 27.15 -57.38
N ARG A 15 -10.94 27.90 -56.45
CA ARG A 15 -10.28 28.36 -55.22
C ARG A 15 -11.09 27.99 -54.01
N GLY A 16 -11.08 26.73 -53.66
CA GLY A 16 -11.52 26.24 -52.37
C GLY A 16 -10.38 25.50 -51.71
N ARG A 17 -9.43 26.25 -51.12
CA ARG A 17 -8.35 25.69 -50.30
C ARG A 17 -8.98 25.21 -49.00
N PHE A 18 -9.29 23.92 -48.91
CA PHE A 18 -9.67 23.25 -47.67
C PHE A 18 -8.54 23.43 -46.63
N ARG A 19 -8.55 24.53 -45.90
CA ARG A 19 -7.70 24.82 -44.73
C ARG A 19 -8.43 24.45 -43.42
N GLY A 20 -9.19 23.35 -43.38
CA GLY A 20 -10.04 22.97 -42.22
C GLY A 20 -9.50 21.86 -41.31
N GLY A 21 -8.42 21.15 -41.69
CA GLY A 21 -8.05 19.91 -40.99
C GLY A 21 -7.02 20.03 -39.88
N TYR A 22 -6.25 21.10 -39.77
CA TYR A 22 -5.12 21.20 -38.83
C TYR A 22 -5.42 22.04 -37.56
N MET A 23 -6.40 22.93 -37.59
CA MET A 23 -6.73 23.79 -36.44
C MET A 23 -7.49 23.04 -35.33
N PHE A 24 -8.26 22.01 -35.65
CA PHE A 24 -9.01 21.22 -34.66
C PHE A 24 -8.11 20.27 -33.84
N LYS A 25 -7.07 19.69 -34.46
CA LYS A 25 -6.16 18.76 -33.76
C LYS A 25 -5.34 19.46 -32.66
N GLY A 26 -4.90 20.69 -32.88
CA GLY A 26 -4.12 21.44 -31.90
C GLY A 26 -4.93 21.88 -30.66
N GLY A 27 -6.21 22.16 -30.83
CA GLY A 27 -7.12 22.55 -29.74
C GLY A 27 -7.41 21.39 -28.79
N ILE A 28 -7.75 20.21 -29.32
CA ILE A 28 -8.03 19.00 -28.57
C ILE A 28 -6.77 18.55 -27.80
N PHE A 29 -5.60 18.55 -28.45
CA PHE A 29 -4.35 18.16 -27.80
C PHE A 29 -3.99 19.09 -26.62
N LYS A 30 -4.13 20.41 -26.80
CA LYS A 30 -3.94 21.39 -25.71
C LYS A 30 -4.94 21.19 -24.59
N PHE A 31 -6.19 20.87 -24.89
CA PHE A 31 -7.23 20.59 -23.90
C PHE A 31 -6.91 19.32 -23.10
N ILE A 32 -6.58 18.21 -23.77
CA ILE A 32 -6.17 16.96 -23.13
C ILE A 32 -4.95 17.19 -22.22
N PHE A 33 -3.94 17.90 -22.73
CA PHE A 33 -2.73 18.22 -21.95
C PHE A 33 -3.04 19.04 -20.68
N ARG A 34 -3.99 20.01 -20.77
CA ARG A 34 -4.45 20.76 -19.59
C ARG A 34 -5.14 19.86 -18.57
N ILE A 35 -5.99 18.93 -19.01
CA ILE A 35 -6.65 17.97 -18.12
C ILE A 35 -5.62 17.08 -17.44
N ILE A 36 -4.68 16.50 -18.20
CA ILE A 36 -3.62 15.65 -17.63
C ILE A 36 -2.81 16.43 -16.60
N LYS A 37 -2.39 17.65 -16.91
CA LYS A 37 -1.66 18.53 -15.98
C LYS A 37 -2.47 18.78 -14.72
N LEU A 38 -3.76 19.07 -14.82
CA LEU A 38 -4.64 19.31 -13.69
C LEU A 38 -4.76 18.05 -12.82
N LEU A 39 -4.98 16.88 -13.42
CA LEU A 39 -5.06 15.60 -12.72
C LEU A 39 -3.75 15.27 -11.99
N LEU A 40 -2.61 15.53 -12.59
CA LEU A 40 -1.30 15.34 -11.94
C LEU A 40 -1.15 16.31 -10.74
N ILE A 41 -1.51 17.56 -10.89
CA ILE A 41 -1.46 18.54 -9.79
C ILE A 41 -2.38 18.08 -8.64
N ILE A 42 -3.63 17.70 -8.95
CA ILE A 42 -4.59 17.20 -7.95
C ILE A 42 -4.03 15.96 -7.25
N PHE A 43 -3.43 15.03 -8.00
CA PHE A 43 -2.84 13.82 -7.41
C PHE A 43 -1.66 14.17 -6.48
N PHE A 44 -0.68 14.95 -6.93
CA PHE A 44 0.49 15.26 -6.11
C PHE A 44 0.13 16.11 -4.89
N VAL A 45 -0.65 17.17 -5.07
CA VAL A 45 -1.09 18.03 -3.95
C VAL A 45 -2.01 17.25 -3.01
N GLY A 46 -2.99 16.52 -3.54
CA GLY A 46 -3.93 15.72 -2.75
C GLY A 46 -3.24 14.62 -1.97
N SER A 47 -2.26 13.92 -2.55
CA SER A 47 -1.49 12.88 -1.85
C SER A 47 -0.65 13.45 -0.71
N ILE A 48 0.00 14.60 -0.90
CA ILE A 48 0.76 15.29 0.14
C ILE A 48 -0.17 15.72 1.29
N LEU A 49 -1.29 16.37 0.96
CA LEU A 49 -2.27 16.80 1.97
C LEU A 49 -2.87 15.62 2.74
N LEU A 50 -3.15 14.50 2.07
CA LEU A 50 -3.67 13.30 2.71
C LEU A 50 -2.65 12.65 3.66
N VAL A 51 -1.37 12.60 3.27
CA VAL A 51 -0.30 12.10 4.14
C VAL A 51 -0.11 13.03 5.34
N LEU A 52 -0.14 14.36 5.14
CA LEU A 52 -0.08 15.33 6.23
C LEU A 52 -1.30 15.23 7.17
N LEU A 53 -2.49 15.00 6.63
CA LEU A 53 -3.69 14.78 7.43
C LEU A 53 -3.51 13.55 8.33
N TYR A 54 -3.10 12.41 7.78
CA TYR A 54 -2.93 11.16 8.53
C TYR A 54 -1.67 11.13 9.42
N ARG A 55 -0.84 12.15 9.36
CA ARG A 55 0.16 12.40 10.42
C ARG A 55 -0.49 12.65 11.78
N PHE A 56 -1.66 13.32 11.81
CA PHE A 56 -2.34 13.77 13.02
C PHE A 56 -3.68 13.06 13.26
N VAL A 57 -4.36 12.65 12.19
CA VAL A 57 -5.67 11.99 12.24
C VAL A 57 -5.50 10.50 11.99
N ASN A 58 -6.19 9.69 12.77
CA ASN A 58 -6.16 8.24 12.63
C ASN A 58 -6.96 7.79 11.40
N PRO A 59 -6.37 7.02 10.46
CA PRO A 59 -7.11 6.49 9.30
C PRO A 59 -8.33 5.67 9.75
N PRO A 60 -9.56 6.11 9.45
CA PRO A 60 -10.78 5.42 9.93
C PRO A 60 -10.98 4.08 9.22
N ILE A 61 -10.74 4.05 7.92
CA ILE A 61 -10.94 2.89 7.05
C ILE A 61 -9.87 2.90 5.95
N THR A 62 -9.55 1.74 5.41
CA THR A 62 -8.60 1.58 4.29
C THR A 62 -9.26 0.92 3.08
N PHE A 63 -8.68 1.08 1.88
CA PHE A 63 -9.17 0.42 0.67
C PHE A 63 -9.25 -1.10 0.83
N LEU A 64 -8.25 -1.69 1.51
CA LEU A 64 -8.25 -3.12 1.80
C LEU A 64 -9.46 -3.54 2.64
N MET A 65 -9.82 -2.78 3.67
CA MET A 65 -10.98 -3.08 4.52
C MET A 65 -12.28 -3.07 3.72
N ILE A 66 -12.43 -2.08 2.83
CA ILE A 66 -13.61 -1.96 1.96
C ILE A 66 -13.69 -3.16 0.99
N GLU A 67 -12.58 -3.47 0.30
CA GLU A 67 -12.53 -4.60 -0.65
C GLU A 67 -12.84 -5.93 0.05
N ARG A 68 -12.23 -6.18 1.21
CA ARG A 68 -12.53 -7.39 2.01
C ARG A 68 -13.99 -7.47 2.43
N GLY A 69 -14.61 -6.33 2.73
CA GLY A 69 -16.05 -6.27 3.00
C GLY A 69 -16.88 -6.72 1.80
N PHE A 70 -16.55 -6.26 0.59
CA PHE A 70 -17.21 -6.71 -0.65
C PHE A 70 -16.94 -8.19 -0.95
N GLU A 71 -15.70 -8.67 -0.81
CA GLU A 71 -15.35 -10.08 -0.99
C GLU A 71 -16.15 -10.98 -0.03
N ARG A 72 -16.30 -10.57 1.23
CA ARG A 72 -17.12 -11.28 2.21
C ARG A 72 -18.59 -11.34 1.80
N LYS A 73 -19.17 -10.21 1.35
CA LYS A 73 -20.56 -10.16 0.83
C LYS A 73 -20.72 -11.06 -0.40
N ALA A 74 -19.79 -11.04 -1.34
CA ALA A 74 -19.80 -11.91 -2.52
C ALA A 74 -19.70 -13.40 -2.14
N ALA A 75 -19.05 -13.72 -1.02
CA ALA A 75 -18.97 -15.08 -0.47
C ALA A 75 -20.17 -15.45 0.43
N GLY A 76 -21.23 -14.64 0.48
CA GLY A 76 -22.42 -14.90 1.32
C GLY A 76 -22.21 -14.69 2.82
N LYS A 77 -21.14 -13.99 3.21
CA LYS A 77 -20.84 -13.66 4.61
C LYS A 77 -21.26 -12.24 4.93
N ASP A 78 -21.47 -11.96 6.21
CA ASP A 78 -21.73 -10.60 6.67
C ASP A 78 -20.53 -9.68 6.48
N TRP A 79 -20.82 -8.39 6.25
CA TRP A 79 -19.81 -7.34 6.28
C TRP A 79 -19.18 -7.29 7.67
N LYS A 80 -17.86 -7.36 7.74
CA LYS A 80 -17.13 -7.31 9.02
C LYS A 80 -15.88 -6.47 8.89
N ILE A 81 -15.76 -5.45 9.72
CA ILE A 81 -14.54 -4.68 9.96
C ILE A 81 -14.40 -4.56 11.47
N ASP A 82 -13.66 -5.48 12.06
CA ASP A 82 -13.29 -5.43 13.47
C ASP A 82 -11.95 -4.71 13.58
N LYS A 83 -11.99 -3.46 14.02
CA LYS A 83 -10.84 -2.58 14.16
C LYS A 83 -11.02 -1.72 15.41
N GLN A 84 -10.06 -1.80 16.31
CA GLN A 84 -9.98 -0.96 17.50
C GLN A 84 -8.64 -0.23 17.46
N TRP A 85 -8.69 1.11 17.42
CA TRP A 85 -7.47 1.91 17.44
C TRP A 85 -6.85 1.87 18.82
N MET A 86 -5.52 1.76 18.86
CA MET A 86 -4.73 1.83 20.08
C MET A 86 -3.57 2.79 19.84
N ASP A 87 -3.39 3.75 20.73
CA ASP A 87 -2.30 4.71 20.64
C ASP A 87 -0.95 4.01 20.83
N PHE A 88 0.09 4.56 20.20
CA PHE A 88 1.41 3.93 20.18
C PHE A 88 1.91 3.56 21.58
N ASP A 89 1.75 4.45 22.55
CA ASP A 89 2.28 4.27 23.91
C ASP A 89 1.53 3.18 24.68
N ASP A 90 0.28 2.90 24.30
CA ASP A 90 -0.52 1.83 24.90
C ASP A 90 -0.23 0.45 24.31
N ILE A 91 0.34 0.38 23.09
CA ILE A 91 0.74 -0.91 22.50
C ILE A 91 1.96 -1.46 23.25
N SER A 92 1.92 -2.74 23.64
CA SER A 92 3.03 -3.37 24.36
C SER A 92 4.35 -3.31 23.58
N ASP A 93 5.48 -3.07 24.25
CA ASP A 93 6.81 -3.12 23.63
C ASP A 93 7.13 -4.48 22.99
N PRO A 94 6.72 -5.63 23.55
CA PRO A 94 6.79 -6.90 22.85
C PRO A 94 6.15 -6.88 21.46
N MET A 95 5.00 -6.19 21.27
CA MET A 95 4.32 -6.17 19.97
C MET A 95 5.07 -5.31 18.95
N LYS A 96 5.56 -4.14 19.36
CA LYS A 96 6.40 -3.26 18.51
C LYS A 96 7.66 -4.01 18.07
N ARG A 97 8.37 -4.65 19.00
CA ARG A 97 9.57 -5.45 18.70
C ARG A 97 9.27 -6.65 17.80
N ALA A 98 8.14 -7.32 18.00
CA ALA A 98 7.77 -8.47 17.17
C ALA A 98 7.49 -8.06 15.72
N ALA A 99 6.86 -6.90 15.49
CA ALA A 99 6.63 -6.36 14.16
C ALA A 99 7.96 -6.04 13.45
N VAL A 100 8.88 -5.31 14.10
CA VAL A 100 10.22 -5.01 13.57
C VAL A 100 11.00 -6.29 13.31
N ALA A 101 11.02 -7.21 14.26
CA ALA A 101 11.75 -8.47 14.15
C ALA A 101 11.25 -9.39 13.03
N ALA A 102 9.96 -9.30 12.69
CA ALA A 102 9.30 -10.14 11.70
C ALA A 102 9.38 -9.58 10.28
N GLU A 103 9.25 -8.25 10.13
CA GLU A 103 8.98 -7.61 8.85
C GLU A 103 10.12 -6.69 8.39
N ASP A 104 10.81 -6.00 9.32
CA ASP A 104 11.78 -4.96 8.94
C ASP A 104 12.76 -4.68 10.08
N GLN A 105 13.85 -5.44 10.16
CA GLN A 105 14.81 -5.34 11.25
C GLN A 105 15.62 -4.04 11.25
N THR A 106 15.64 -3.34 10.13
CA THR A 106 16.31 -2.04 9.95
C THR A 106 15.35 -0.85 10.03
N PHE A 107 14.10 -1.07 10.48
CA PHE A 107 13.02 -0.08 10.44
C PHE A 107 13.41 1.28 11.03
N LEU A 108 14.13 1.31 12.14
CA LEU A 108 14.54 2.56 12.80
C LEU A 108 15.67 3.28 12.06
N GLU A 109 16.46 2.53 11.25
CA GLU A 109 17.63 3.03 10.54
C GLU A 109 17.35 3.37 9.07
N ASN A 110 16.41 2.66 8.44
CA ASN A 110 16.11 2.86 7.02
C ASN A 110 15.27 4.12 6.77
N HIS A 111 15.40 4.68 5.55
CA HIS A 111 14.63 5.82 5.05
C HIS A 111 13.48 5.35 4.14
N GLY A 112 12.52 4.62 4.72
CA GLY A 112 11.37 4.09 4.01
C GLY A 112 11.66 2.88 3.13
N PHE A 113 12.91 2.68 2.68
CA PHE A 113 13.36 1.59 1.82
C PHE A 113 14.58 0.90 2.42
N ASP A 114 14.61 -0.42 2.40
CA ASP A 114 15.80 -1.23 2.68
C ASP A 114 16.37 -1.78 1.36
N PHE A 115 17.30 -1.03 0.76
CA PHE A 115 17.93 -1.43 -0.49
C PHE A 115 18.75 -2.71 -0.35
N SER A 116 19.34 -2.97 0.83
CA SER A 116 20.09 -4.19 1.10
C SER A 116 19.19 -5.41 1.16
N ALA A 117 18.01 -5.28 1.77
CA ALA A 117 17.00 -6.34 1.78
C ALA A 117 16.42 -6.58 0.38
N ILE A 118 16.21 -5.52 -0.42
CA ILE A 118 15.76 -5.62 -1.81
C ILE A 118 16.79 -6.39 -2.64
N GLU A 119 18.07 -6.04 -2.58
CA GLU A 119 19.13 -6.72 -3.30
C GLU A 119 19.24 -8.20 -2.91
N LYS A 120 19.22 -8.50 -1.60
CA LYS A 120 19.20 -9.88 -1.09
C LYS A 120 17.98 -10.65 -1.58
N ALA A 121 16.81 -10.01 -1.61
CA ALA A 121 15.58 -10.62 -2.10
C ALA A 121 15.69 -10.94 -3.60
N ILE A 122 16.22 -10.03 -4.43
CA ILE A 122 16.44 -10.25 -5.87
C ILE A 122 17.37 -11.45 -6.08
N LYS A 123 18.57 -11.45 -5.48
CA LYS A 123 19.54 -12.55 -5.61
C LYS A 123 18.97 -13.90 -5.18
N LYS A 124 18.15 -13.92 -4.12
CA LYS A 124 17.54 -15.15 -3.63
C LYS A 124 16.39 -15.63 -4.50
N ASN A 125 15.64 -14.72 -5.10
CA ASN A 125 14.53 -15.02 -6.00
C ASN A 125 15.01 -15.56 -7.36
N GLU A 126 16.22 -15.22 -7.81
CA GLU A 126 16.85 -15.79 -9.01
C GLU A 126 17.04 -17.31 -8.90
N HIS A 127 17.26 -17.81 -7.69
CA HIS A 127 17.53 -19.24 -7.43
C HIS A 127 16.39 -19.95 -6.70
N SER A 128 15.25 -19.31 -6.46
CA SER A 128 14.16 -19.86 -5.67
C SER A 128 12.82 -19.77 -6.39
N LYS A 129 12.06 -20.87 -6.41
CA LYS A 129 10.66 -20.89 -6.86
C LYS A 129 9.72 -20.08 -5.95
N LYS A 130 10.16 -19.72 -4.75
CA LYS A 130 9.36 -18.98 -3.76
C LYS A 130 9.88 -17.56 -3.65
N LEU A 131 9.07 -16.60 -4.08
CA LEU A 131 9.39 -15.18 -3.99
C LEU A 131 9.50 -14.75 -2.52
N ILE A 132 10.64 -14.14 -2.18
CA ILE A 132 10.88 -13.51 -0.89
C ILE A 132 10.71 -12.01 -1.08
N GLY A 133 9.90 -11.40 -0.24
CA GLY A 133 9.67 -9.95 -0.25
C GLY A 133 10.75 -9.22 0.54
N GLY A 134 11.14 -8.03 0.06
CA GLY A 134 12.02 -7.09 0.76
C GLY A 134 11.29 -5.78 1.06
N SER A 135 9.99 -5.81 1.34
CA SER A 135 9.21 -4.61 1.64
C SER A 135 9.33 -4.23 3.11
N THR A 136 9.59 -2.95 3.38
CA THR A 136 9.69 -2.38 4.74
C THR A 136 8.31 -2.18 5.39
N ILE A 137 8.29 -1.92 6.69
CA ILE A 137 7.07 -1.52 7.43
C ILE A 137 6.49 -0.24 6.83
N THR A 138 7.32 0.74 6.45
CA THR A 138 6.87 1.98 5.80
C THR A 138 6.18 1.70 4.47
N GLN A 139 6.73 0.83 3.62
CA GLN A 139 6.10 0.42 2.36
C GLN A 139 4.78 -0.32 2.59
N GLN A 140 4.71 -1.19 3.59
CA GLN A 140 3.47 -1.87 3.95
C GLN A 140 2.41 -0.89 4.46
N THR A 141 2.81 0.12 5.25
CA THR A 141 1.92 1.20 5.71
C THR A 141 1.38 2.00 4.53
N ALA A 142 2.27 2.44 3.61
CA ALA A 142 1.88 3.14 2.39
C ALA A 142 0.85 2.35 1.58
N LYS A 143 1.12 1.06 1.36
CA LYS A 143 0.21 0.17 0.65
C LYS A 143 -1.15 0.04 1.34
N ASN A 144 -1.14 -0.23 2.65
CA ASN A 144 -2.38 -0.56 3.38
C ASN A 144 -3.29 0.66 3.58
N VAL A 145 -2.71 1.87 3.75
CA VAL A 145 -3.47 3.09 4.04
C VAL A 145 -3.96 3.78 2.77
N PHE A 146 -3.10 3.88 1.73
CA PHE A 146 -3.35 4.79 0.61
C PHE A 146 -3.68 4.08 -0.70
N LEU A 147 -3.47 2.75 -0.82
CA LEU A 147 -3.57 2.06 -2.09
C LEU A 147 -4.62 0.95 -2.07
N TRP A 148 -5.10 0.65 -3.27
CA TRP A 148 -5.99 -0.49 -3.51
C TRP A 148 -5.21 -1.81 -3.46
N PRO A 149 -5.86 -2.91 -3.10
CA PRO A 149 -5.29 -4.25 -3.19
C PRO A 149 -4.98 -4.65 -4.64
N GLY A 150 -4.19 -5.72 -4.80
CA GLY A 150 -3.77 -6.22 -6.10
C GLY A 150 -2.26 -6.11 -6.33
N ARG A 151 -1.81 -6.63 -7.48
CA ARG A 151 -0.40 -6.66 -7.85
C ARG A 151 -0.23 -6.07 -9.25
N SER A 152 0.36 -4.87 -9.34
CA SER A 152 0.75 -4.25 -10.59
C SER A 152 1.98 -3.38 -10.39
N PHE A 153 2.78 -3.18 -11.44
CA PHE A 153 3.93 -2.27 -11.40
C PHE A 153 3.50 -0.81 -11.17
N VAL A 154 2.35 -0.42 -11.73
CA VAL A 154 1.78 0.94 -11.52
C VAL A 154 1.49 1.16 -10.04
N ARG A 155 0.79 0.21 -9.39
CA ARG A 155 0.54 0.28 -7.95
C ARG A 155 1.84 0.31 -7.14
N LYS A 156 2.88 -0.45 -7.56
CA LYS A 156 4.18 -0.42 -6.90
C LYS A 156 4.88 0.94 -7.02
N GLY A 157 4.68 1.65 -8.13
CA GLY A 157 5.12 3.04 -8.28
C GLY A 157 4.42 3.99 -7.30
N PHE A 158 3.10 3.88 -7.15
CA PHE A 158 2.37 4.65 -6.14
C PHE A 158 2.77 4.28 -4.70
N GLU A 159 3.04 3.00 -4.43
CA GLU A 159 3.56 2.56 -3.13
C GLU A 159 4.89 3.24 -2.81
N ALA A 160 5.81 3.30 -3.77
CA ALA A 160 7.08 4.00 -3.59
C ALA A 160 6.89 5.51 -3.34
N TRP A 161 5.97 6.16 -4.06
CA TRP A 161 5.62 7.57 -3.85
C TRP A 161 5.10 7.82 -2.44
N PHE A 162 4.09 7.07 -1.99
CA PHE A 162 3.56 7.24 -0.63
C PHE A 162 4.56 6.84 0.45
N THR A 163 5.44 5.86 0.20
CA THR A 163 6.55 5.51 1.11
C THR A 163 7.47 6.69 1.33
N LEU A 164 7.86 7.38 0.25
CA LEU A 164 8.68 8.59 0.32
C LEU A 164 7.99 9.68 1.14
N LEU A 165 6.71 9.93 0.88
CA LEU A 165 5.96 10.95 1.63
C LEU A 165 5.84 10.60 3.11
N ILE A 166 5.58 9.34 3.46
CA ILE A 166 5.53 8.89 4.85
C ILE A 166 6.89 9.11 5.51
N ASP A 167 7.98 8.71 4.89
CA ASP A 167 9.32 8.85 5.46
C ASP A 167 9.70 10.32 5.70
N ILE A 168 9.28 11.24 4.81
CA ILE A 168 9.53 12.68 4.95
C ILE A 168 8.66 13.32 6.05
N PHE A 169 7.37 12.95 6.11
CA PHE A 169 6.42 13.71 6.93
C PHE A 169 6.04 13.03 8.25
N TRP A 170 6.21 11.71 8.40
CA TRP A 170 5.87 10.99 9.63
C TRP A 170 7.12 10.61 10.41
N SER A 171 7.00 10.55 11.75
CA SER A 171 8.02 9.91 12.57
C SER A 171 7.92 8.37 12.45
N LYS A 172 8.99 7.66 12.80
CA LYS A 172 8.98 6.19 12.91
C LYS A 172 7.92 5.72 13.90
N LYS A 173 7.74 6.46 15.01
CA LYS A 173 6.68 6.24 16.00
C LYS A 173 5.30 6.26 15.33
N ARG A 174 4.97 7.30 14.56
CA ARG A 174 3.68 7.41 13.87
C ARG A 174 3.49 6.34 12.80
N THR A 175 4.53 6.05 12.05
CA THR A 175 4.49 4.99 11.02
C THR A 175 4.18 3.63 11.65
N MET A 176 4.84 3.28 12.75
CA MET A 176 4.59 2.03 13.48
C MET A 176 3.19 1.99 14.10
N GLU A 177 2.74 3.10 14.68
CA GLU A 177 1.40 3.22 15.25
C GLU A 177 0.33 2.91 14.20
N VAL A 178 0.38 3.62 13.05
CA VAL A 178 -0.58 3.40 11.96
C VAL A 178 -0.47 1.98 11.42
N TYR A 179 0.75 1.47 11.19
CA TYR A 179 0.97 0.11 10.72
C TYR A 179 0.26 -0.93 11.59
N LEU A 180 0.50 -0.88 12.91
CA LEU A 180 -0.07 -1.84 13.86
C LEU A 180 -1.59 -1.71 14.02
N ASN A 181 -2.17 -0.57 13.65
CA ASN A 181 -3.61 -0.34 13.72
C ASN A 181 -4.37 -0.66 12.43
N VAL A 182 -3.69 -0.77 11.26
CA VAL A 182 -4.36 -1.00 9.98
C VAL A 182 -4.05 -2.35 9.34
N ILE A 183 -3.03 -3.07 9.84
CA ILE A 183 -2.63 -4.36 9.27
C ILE A 183 -3.75 -5.39 9.39
N GLU A 184 -4.02 -6.12 8.29
CA GLU A 184 -4.94 -7.27 8.31
C GLU A 184 -4.32 -8.40 9.14
N THR A 185 -5.08 -8.95 10.07
CA THR A 185 -4.64 -10.01 10.99
C THR A 185 -5.56 -11.24 10.98
N GLY A 186 -6.65 -11.17 10.22
CA GLY A 186 -7.61 -12.26 10.05
C GLY A 186 -8.79 -11.82 9.20
N ASP A 187 -9.72 -12.74 8.92
CA ASP A 187 -10.92 -12.47 8.13
C ASP A 187 -11.81 -11.40 8.80
N GLY A 188 -11.70 -10.16 8.31
CA GLY A 188 -12.39 -8.98 8.84
C GLY A 188 -11.81 -8.45 10.16
N ILE A 189 -10.56 -8.82 10.54
CA ILE A 189 -9.87 -8.36 11.75
C ILE A 189 -8.67 -7.49 11.34
N TYR A 190 -8.63 -6.26 11.84
CA TYR A 190 -7.60 -5.28 11.50
C TYR A 190 -6.99 -4.65 12.74
N GLY A 191 -5.66 -4.55 12.73
CA GLY A 191 -4.86 -4.02 13.82
C GLY A 191 -4.64 -5.01 14.95
N VAL A 192 -3.68 -4.65 15.81
CA VAL A 192 -3.17 -5.55 16.86
C VAL A 192 -4.10 -5.64 18.07
N GLU A 193 -4.90 -4.60 18.34
CA GLU A 193 -5.86 -4.65 19.45
C GLU A 193 -7.00 -5.62 19.14
N ALA A 194 -7.67 -5.46 17.99
CA ALA A 194 -8.72 -6.38 17.56
C ALA A 194 -8.19 -7.83 17.45
N ALA A 195 -6.96 -8.02 16.96
CA ALA A 195 -6.32 -9.32 16.91
C ALA A 195 -6.04 -9.89 18.30
N SER A 196 -5.57 -9.08 19.24
CA SER A 196 -5.30 -9.49 20.63
C SER A 196 -6.57 -9.94 21.34
N GLN A 197 -7.65 -9.19 21.17
CA GLN A 197 -8.95 -9.55 21.71
C GLN A 197 -9.47 -10.85 21.09
N ALA A 198 -9.41 -10.97 19.75
CA ALA A 198 -9.93 -12.14 19.04
C ALA A 198 -9.17 -13.44 19.34
N TYR A 199 -7.84 -13.38 19.52
CA TYR A 199 -7.01 -14.58 19.65
C TYR A 199 -6.55 -14.88 21.08
N PHE A 200 -6.48 -13.87 21.95
CA PHE A 200 -5.96 -14.02 23.31
C PHE A 200 -6.88 -13.47 24.39
N HIS A 201 -8.04 -12.89 24.03
CA HIS A 201 -9.05 -12.35 24.94
C HIS A 201 -8.48 -11.33 25.94
N LYS A 202 -7.57 -10.48 25.46
CA LYS A 202 -6.96 -9.40 26.24
C LYS A 202 -6.46 -8.27 25.37
N SER A 203 -6.21 -7.10 25.98
CA SER A 203 -5.67 -5.94 25.29
C SER A 203 -4.24 -6.19 24.77
N ALA A 204 -3.91 -5.57 23.62
CA ALA A 204 -2.57 -5.60 23.04
C ALA A 204 -1.52 -4.92 23.93
N SER A 205 -1.92 -4.08 24.90
CA SER A 205 -1.04 -3.54 25.93
C SER A 205 -0.43 -4.62 26.84
N LYS A 206 -1.09 -5.77 26.96
CA LYS A 206 -0.72 -6.88 27.85
C LYS A 206 -0.11 -8.08 27.11
N LEU A 207 0.23 -7.93 25.84
CA LEU A 207 0.86 -9.01 25.08
C LEU A 207 2.29 -9.25 25.57
N ASN A 208 2.60 -10.51 25.86
CA ASN A 208 3.97 -10.94 26.13
C ASN A 208 4.73 -11.27 24.82
N ASN A 209 6.03 -11.53 24.90
CA ASN A 209 6.88 -11.82 23.74
C ASN A 209 6.36 -12.99 22.88
N TYR A 210 5.84 -14.04 23.48
CA TYR A 210 5.31 -15.21 22.77
C TYR A 210 4.04 -14.89 21.99
N GLN A 211 3.11 -14.15 22.60
CA GLN A 211 1.85 -13.74 21.97
C GLN A 211 2.07 -12.72 20.87
N ALA A 212 2.92 -11.72 21.12
CA ALA A 212 3.33 -10.73 20.12
C ALA A 212 3.99 -11.39 18.90
N ALA A 213 4.95 -12.29 19.11
CA ALA A 213 5.56 -13.05 18.01
C ALA A 213 4.54 -13.95 17.29
N SER A 214 3.53 -14.48 17.99
CA SER A 214 2.47 -15.29 17.38
C SER A 214 1.56 -14.46 16.46
N LEU A 215 1.27 -13.19 16.80
CA LEU A 215 0.58 -12.26 15.90
C LEU A 215 1.47 -11.87 14.72
N ALA A 216 2.71 -11.50 14.95
CA ALA A 216 3.62 -11.09 13.88
C ALA A 216 3.88 -12.20 12.85
N VAL A 217 3.82 -13.47 13.27
CA VAL A 217 3.95 -14.62 12.34
C VAL A 217 2.94 -14.54 11.20
N ILE A 218 1.69 -14.15 11.47
CA ILE A 218 0.59 -14.23 10.49
C ILE A 218 0.51 -13.02 9.55
N PHE A 219 1.21 -11.92 9.81
CA PHE A 219 1.13 -10.69 9.01
C PHE A 219 1.31 -10.89 7.50
N PRO A 220 2.22 -11.76 7.00
CA PRO A 220 2.35 -11.95 5.55
C PRO A 220 1.18 -12.68 4.89
N SER A 221 0.37 -13.43 5.65
CA SER A 221 -0.71 -14.24 5.09
C SER A 221 -1.85 -14.45 6.11
N PRO A 222 -2.53 -13.38 6.54
CA PRO A 222 -3.46 -13.41 7.67
C PRO A 222 -4.71 -14.26 7.43
N LEU A 223 -5.12 -14.43 6.17
CA LEU A 223 -6.27 -15.26 5.81
C LEU A 223 -5.95 -16.76 5.71
N LYS A 224 -4.65 -17.12 5.60
CA LYS A 224 -4.22 -18.52 5.44
C LYS A 224 -3.55 -19.08 6.69
N TRP A 225 -2.94 -18.22 7.50
CA TRP A 225 -2.17 -18.61 8.67
C TRP A 225 -2.96 -18.38 9.95
N SER A 226 -2.88 -19.33 10.87
CA SER A 226 -3.66 -19.31 12.11
C SER A 226 -2.75 -19.16 13.33
N VAL A 227 -3.10 -18.21 14.19
CA VAL A 227 -2.50 -18.05 15.52
C VAL A 227 -2.91 -19.20 16.44
N VAL A 228 -4.20 -19.63 16.34
CA VAL A 228 -4.80 -20.64 17.23
C VAL A 228 -4.32 -22.05 16.89
N ARG A 229 -4.15 -22.35 15.60
CA ARG A 229 -3.71 -23.68 15.11
C ARG A 229 -2.44 -23.56 14.27
N PRO A 230 -1.29 -23.19 14.89
CA PRO A 230 -0.06 -22.96 14.15
C PRO A 230 0.54 -24.28 13.64
N THR A 231 0.87 -24.33 12.35
CA THR A 231 1.63 -25.43 11.72
C THR A 231 3.06 -25.50 12.27
N ARG A 232 3.79 -26.60 11.98
CA ARG A 232 5.22 -26.71 12.32
C ARG A 232 6.04 -25.53 11.75
N PHE A 233 5.72 -25.11 10.52
CA PHE A 233 6.35 -23.95 9.87
C PHE A 233 6.12 -22.65 10.68
N LEU A 234 4.89 -22.37 11.10
CA LEU A 234 4.56 -21.17 11.86
C LEU A 234 5.20 -21.16 13.24
N ARG A 235 5.27 -22.33 13.90
CA ARG A 235 6.00 -22.47 15.18
C ARG A 235 7.49 -22.17 15.03
N HIS A 236 8.11 -22.67 13.97
CA HIS A 236 9.51 -22.36 13.66
C HIS A 236 9.72 -20.87 13.35
N ARG A 237 8.85 -20.27 12.51
CA ARG A 237 8.91 -18.84 12.21
C ARG A 237 8.76 -17.98 13.47
N ARG A 238 7.83 -18.31 14.36
CA ARG A 238 7.70 -17.64 15.67
C ARG A 238 8.98 -17.73 16.50
N TYR A 239 9.59 -18.89 16.56
CA TYR A 239 10.88 -19.05 17.25
C TYR A 239 11.94 -18.11 16.69
N LEU A 240 12.03 -17.99 15.35
CA LEU A 240 12.98 -17.07 14.70
C LEU A 240 12.66 -15.61 15.04
N ILE A 241 11.38 -15.21 15.02
CA ILE A 241 10.96 -13.86 15.42
C ILE A 241 11.36 -13.60 16.88
N MET A 242 11.05 -14.47 17.80
CA MET A 242 11.44 -14.32 19.21
C MET A 242 12.97 -14.23 19.39
N ARG A 243 13.73 -14.97 18.61
CA ARG A 243 15.22 -14.85 18.60
C ARG A 243 15.65 -13.48 18.12
N ASN A 244 15.06 -12.97 17.03
CA ASN A 244 15.37 -11.64 16.51
C ASN A 244 14.94 -10.53 17.48
N MET A 245 13.78 -10.64 18.14
CA MET A 245 13.34 -9.70 19.20
C MET A 245 14.38 -9.58 20.32
N ARG A 246 15.02 -10.70 20.73
CA ARG A 246 16.09 -10.67 21.75
C ARG A 246 17.35 -9.97 21.26
N ARG A 247 17.67 -10.10 19.94
CA ARG A 247 18.84 -9.44 19.33
C ARG A 247 18.67 -7.94 19.16
N LEU A 248 17.44 -7.51 18.84
CA LEU A 248 17.12 -6.09 18.71
C LEU A 248 17.15 -5.35 20.04
N GLY A 249 16.87 -6.02 21.15
CA GLY A 249 16.75 -5.36 22.45
C GLY A 249 15.55 -4.42 22.54
N PRO A 250 15.57 -3.41 23.46
CA PRO A 250 14.62 -2.30 23.48
C PRO A 250 14.72 -1.48 22.19
N LEU A 251 13.57 -0.97 21.72
CA LEU A 251 13.51 -0.08 20.56
C LEU A 251 13.26 1.36 21.04
N GLU A 252 14.06 2.29 20.55
CA GLU A 252 13.91 3.73 20.79
C GLU A 252 13.32 4.38 19.53
N PHE A 253 12.08 4.95 19.65
CA PHE A 253 11.32 5.55 18.55
C PHE A 253 11.36 7.08 18.58
#